data_df82e417fe708a2b3a86560bfe258c9b
#
_entry.id   df82e417fe708a2b3a86560bfe258c9b
#
_cell.length_a   1.000
_cell.length_b   1.000
_cell.length_c   1.000
_cell.angle_alpha   90.00
_cell.angle_beta   90.00
_cell.angle_gamma   90.00
#
_symmetry.space_group_name_H-M   'P 1'
#
loop_
_entity.id
_entity.type
_entity.pdbx_description
1 polymer ?
#
loop_
_entity_poly.entity_id
_entity_poly.type
_entity_poly.pdbx_seq_one_letter_code
_entity_poly.pdbx_strand_id
1 'polypeptide(L)'
;IRTASGCFHKNGIKATSMNSISEALHISKRTLYQVFLSKSELLEACVSFQIEKSRKQIEEKCRTLNCLEAIVYLNYQTYALSGILSADFCREIVKYPEALALFSREYREPLHEKCASLFREAQQKKLIQPESNFELTFMFFENTLLYALFAPYEEPKRALTYSNAVLTYLAGVCTAEGRKELHGMAASGELQPAG
;
A
#
# COMPACT_ATOMS: atom_id res chain seq x y z
N ILE A 1 0.02 -17.85 9.87
CA ILE A 1 -0.40 -16.65 9.11
C ILE A 1 0.54 -16.39 7.95
N ARG A 2 1.87 -16.25 8.13
CA ARG A 2 2.83 -15.90 7.06
C ARG A 2 2.70 -16.79 5.82
N THR A 3 2.67 -18.12 6.00
CA THR A 3 2.53 -19.07 4.89
C THR A 3 1.17 -18.93 4.19
N ALA A 4 0.08 -18.75 4.95
CA ALA A 4 -1.25 -18.54 4.39
C ALA A 4 -1.33 -17.23 3.59
N SER A 5 -0.74 -16.14 4.11
CA SER A 5 -0.60 -14.88 3.36
C SER A 5 0.13 -15.08 2.04
N GLY A 6 1.23 -15.83 2.04
CA GLY A 6 1.97 -16.19 0.82
C GLY A 6 1.14 -17.00 -0.18
N CYS A 7 0.31 -17.93 0.29
CA CYS A 7 -0.60 -18.69 -0.56
C CYS A 7 -1.66 -17.79 -1.22
N PHE A 8 -2.30 -16.91 -0.44
CA PHE A 8 -3.28 -15.95 -0.96
C PHE A 8 -2.66 -14.99 -1.96
N HIS A 9 -1.44 -14.51 -1.67
CA HIS A 9 -0.72 -13.63 -2.57
C HIS A 9 -0.40 -14.31 -3.90
N LYS A 10 0.20 -15.51 -3.85
CA LYS A 10 0.68 -16.20 -5.04
C LYS A 10 -0.44 -16.70 -5.95
N ASN A 11 -1.52 -17.20 -5.36
CA ASN A 11 -2.56 -17.94 -6.09
C ASN A 11 -3.89 -17.17 -6.18
N GLY A 12 -4.03 -16.03 -5.51
CA GLY A 12 -5.31 -15.34 -5.31
C GLY A 12 -6.17 -15.96 -4.20
N ILE A 13 -7.21 -15.25 -3.79
CA ILE A 13 -8.08 -15.71 -2.70
C ILE A 13 -8.94 -16.87 -3.18
N LYS A 14 -9.51 -16.80 -4.39
CA LYS A 14 -10.44 -17.81 -4.92
C LYS A 14 -9.76 -19.19 -5.06
N ALA A 15 -8.58 -19.22 -5.65
CA ALA A 15 -7.85 -20.45 -5.92
C ALA A 15 -7.20 -21.06 -4.67
N THR A 16 -6.97 -20.29 -3.62
CA THR A 16 -6.41 -20.77 -2.37
C THR A 16 -7.50 -21.43 -1.51
N SER A 17 -7.32 -22.68 -1.12
CA SER A 17 -8.23 -23.44 -0.26
C SER A 17 -7.62 -23.68 1.12
N MET A 18 -8.47 -23.97 2.14
CA MET A 18 -8.01 -24.41 3.46
C MET A 18 -7.16 -25.69 3.35
N ASN A 19 -7.45 -26.55 2.39
CA ASN A 19 -6.69 -27.77 2.13
C ASN A 19 -5.28 -27.45 1.63
N SER A 20 -5.15 -26.61 0.60
CA SER A 20 -3.84 -26.22 0.04
C SER A 20 -2.98 -25.46 1.08
N ILE A 21 -3.61 -24.68 1.98
CA ILE A 21 -2.91 -24.02 3.08
C ILE A 21 -2.42 -25.04 4.12
N SER A 22 -3.25 -26.02 4.50
CA SER A 22 -2.85 -27.07 5.46
C SER A 22 -1.71 -27.92 4.93
N GLU A 23 -1.72 -28.24 3.64
CA GLU A 23 -0.61 -28.92 2.94
C GLU A 23 0.68 -28.09 2.96
N ALA A 24 0.60 -26.79 2.63
CA ALA A 24 1.74 -25.87 2.66
C ALA A 24 2.32 -25.66 4.07
N LEU A 25 1.51 -25.84 5.11
CA LEU A 25 1.90 -25.78 6.52
C LEU A 25 2.37 -27.13 7.08
N HIS A 26 2.23 -28.21 6.33
CA HIS A 26 2.49 -29.60 6.80
C HIS A 26 1.70 -29.96 8.06
N ILE A 27 0.43 -29.51 8.15
CA ILE A 27 -0.50 -29.84 9.25
C ILE A 27 -1.77 -30.46 8.70
N SER A 28 -2.53 -31.13 9.59
CA SER A 28 -3.83 -31.67 9.17
C SER A 28 -4.84 -30.54 8.94
N LYS A 29 -5.78 -30.75 8.01
CA LYS A 29 -6.92 -29.85 7.79
C LYS A 29 -7.69 -29.61 9.09
N ARG A 30 -7.86 -30.67 9.92
CA ARG A 30 -8.51 -30.57 11.23
C ARG A 30 -7.80 -29.57 12.15
N THR A 31 -6.45 -29.61 12.18
CA THR A 31 -5.64 -28.70 13.00
C THR A 31 -5.83 -27.26 12.54
N LEU A 32 -5.89 -27.00 11.23
CA LEU A 32 -6.13 -25.66 10.70
C LEU A 32 -7.52 -25.15 11.08
N TYR A 33 -8.55 -26.01 10.98
CA TYR A 33 -9.92 -25.64 11.36
C TYR A 33 -10.14 -25.51 12.89
N GLN A 34 -9.24 -26.01 13.72
CA GLN A 34 -9.26 -25.75 15.15
C GLN A 34 -8.82 -24.31 15.49
N VAL A 35 -8.05 -23.66 14.61
CA VAL A 35 -7.55 -22.30 14.78
C VAL A 35 -8.40 -21.27 14.03
N PHE A 36 -8.84 -21.60 12.82
CA PHE A 36 -9.63 -20.73 11.95
C PHE A 36 -10.87 -21.48 11.46
N LEU A 37 -12.04 -21.00 11.87
CA LEU A 37 -13.33 -21.65 11.55
C LEU A 37 -13.67 -21.57 10.05
N SER A 38 -13.12 -20.56 9.35
CA SER A 38 -13.38 -20.34 7.93
C SER A 38 -12.18 -19.76 7.21
N LYS A 39 -12.23 -19.84 5.88
CA LYS A 39 -11.26 -19.16 5.01
C LYS A 39 -11.33 -17.63 5.15
N SER A 40 -12.52 -17.07 5.41
CA SER A 40 -12.69 -15.64 5.63
C SER A 40 -11.94 -15.19 6.88
N GLU A 41 -12.12 -15.89 8.00
CA GLU A 41 -11.42 -15.60 9.26
C GLU A 41 -9.89 -15.68 9.11
N LEU A 42 -9.39 -16.71 8.39
CA LEU A 42 -7.96 -16.81 8.09
C LEU A 42 -7.49 -15.67 7.19
N LEU A 43 -8.31 -15.25 6.21
CA LEU A 43 -8.00 -14.11 5.34
C LEU A 43 -7.91 -12.80 6.15
N GLU A 44 -8.86 -12.54 7.04
CA GLU A 44 -8.84 -11.37 7.94
C GLU A 44 -7.58 -11.35 8.80
N ALA A 45 -7.21 -12.49 9.39
CA ALA A 45 -5.97 -12.61 10.16
C ALA A 45 -4.71 -12.36 9.29
N CYS A 46 -4.73 -12.76 8.02
CA CYS A 46 -3.65 -12.48 7.08
C CYS A 46 -3.58 -10.99 6.72
N VAL A 47 -4.72 -10.35 6.51
CA VAL A 47 -4.81 -8.89 6.25
C VAL A 47 -4.27 -8.11 7.45
N SER A 48 -4.73 -8.43 8.68
CA SER A 48 -4.24 -7.79 9.91
C SER A 48 -2.72 -7.95 10.08
N PHE A 49 -2.19 -9.13 9.80
CA PHE A 49 -0.76 -9.39 9.88
C PHE A 49 0.06 -8.52 8.92
N GLN A 50 -0.40 -8.35 7.68
CA GLN A 50 0.27 -7.50 6.70
C GLN A 50 0.18 -6.01 7.06
N ILE A 51 -0.97 -5.56 7.56
CA ILE A 51 -1.16 -4.19 8.03
C ILE A 51 -0.19 -3.88 9.17
N GLU A 52 -0.12 -4.74 10.18
CA GLU A 52 0.74 -4.53 11.34
C GLU A 52 2.23 -4.50 10.95
N LYS A 53 2.64 -5.38 10.04
CA LYS A 53 3.99 -5.38 9.49
C LYS A 53 4.30 -4.07 8.76
N SER A 54 3.38 -3.61 7.91
CA SER A 54 3.53 -2.36 7.15
C SER A 54 3.56 -1.14 8.07
N ARG A 55 2.68 -1.11 9.09
CA ARG A 55 2.62 -0.02 10.09
C ARG A 55 3.95 0.21 10.78
N LYS A 56 4.60 -0.85 11.28
CA LYS A 56 5.91 -0.75 11.94
C LYS A 56 6.98 -0.16 11.01
N GLN A 57 7.04 -0.65 9.77
CA GLN A 57 7.99 -0.13 8.78
C GLN A 57 7.75 1.35 8.46
N ILE A 58 6.47 1.73 8.32
CA ILE A 58 6.08 3.13 8.06
C ILE A 58 6.46 4.03 9.25
N GLU A 59 6.14 3.62 10.47
CA GLU A 59 6.45 4.41 11.66
C GLU A 59 7.95 4.64 11.84
N GLU A 60 8.77 3.60 11.68
CA GLU A 60 10.23 3.69 11.78
C GLU A 60 10.81 4.63 10.72
N LYS A 61 10.42 4.45 9.47
CA LYS A 61 10.97 5.24 8.36
C LYS A 61 10.50 6.70 8.39
N CYS A 62 9.23 6.95 8.66
CA CYS A 62 8.69 8.32 8.71
C CYS A 62 9.31 9.21 9.81
N ARG A 63 9.97 8.63 10.81
CA ARG A 63 10.70 9.41 11.83
C ARG A 63 11.93 10.11 11.27
N THR A 64 12.48 9.62 10.18
CA THR A 64 13.73 10.12 9.58
C THR A 64 13.51 10.96 8.32
N LEU A 65 12.26 11.01 7.83
CA LEU A 65 11.90 11.68 6.59
C LEU A 65 11.27 13.05 6.86
N ASN A 66 11.52 14.01 5.98
CA ASN A 66 10.73 15.25 5.96
C ASN A 66 9.31 14.99 5.41
N CYS A 67 8.43 16.02 5.45
CA CYS A 67 7.03 15.83 5.08
C CYS A 67 6.82 15.44 3.61
N LEU A 68 7.60 15.96 2.66
CA LEU A 68 7.50 15.56 1.25
C LEU A 68 8.05 14.15 1.01
N GLU A 69 9.20 13.83 1.60
CA GLU A 69 9.78 12.48 1.57
C GLU A 69 8.80 11.44 2.14
N ALA A 70 8.18 11.78 3.27
CA ALA A 70 7.20 10.90 3.89
C ALA A 70 5.96 10.69 3.01
N ILE A 71 5.44 11.70 2.32
CA ILE A 71 4.33 11.56 1.36
C ILE A 71 4.73 10.61 0.22
N VAL A 72 5.90 10.80 -0.38
CA VAL A 72 6.40 9.92 -1.47
C VAL A 72 6.59 8.49 -0.95
N TYR A 73 7.23 8.34 0.21
CA TYR A 73 7.45 7.03 0.83
C TYR A 73 6.16 6.28 1.12
N LEU A 74 5.15 6.95 1.69
CA LEU A 74 3.84 6.34 1.97
C LEU A 74 3.15 5.84 0.70
N ASN A 75 3.23 6.60 -0.40
CA ASN A 75 2.71 6.16 -1.69
C ASN A 75 3.43 4.91 -2.20
N TYR A 76 4.77 4.87 -2.10
CA TYR A 76 5.54 3.68 -2.51
C TYR A 76 5.27 2.47 -1.62
N GLN A 77 5.10 2.66 -0.31
CA GLN A 77 4.70 1.57 0.58
C GLN A 77 3.30 1.02 0.25
N THR A 78 2.37 1.90 -0.12
CA THR A 78 1.04 1.49 -0.57
C THR A 78 1.11 0.68 -1.87
N TYR A 79 1.96 1.10 -2.80
CA TYR A 79 2.22 0.32 -4.02
C TYR A 79 2.88 -1.03 -3.70
N ALA A 80 3.91 -1.06 -2.86
CA ALA A 80 4.58 -2.29 -2.44
C ALA A 80 3.63 -3.25 -1.72
N LEU A 81 2.76 -2.73 -0.84
CA LEU A 81 1.72 -3.53 -0.18
C LEU A 81 0.73 -4.10 -1.21
N SER A 82 0.36 -3.33 -2.22
CA SER A 82 -0.52 -3.79 -3.30
C SER A 82 0.16 -4.81 -4.22
N GLY A 83 1.47 -4.72 -4.41
CA GLY A 83 2.28 -5.75 -5.09
C GLY A 83 2.34 -7.07 -4.31
N ILE A 84 2.33 -6.99 -2.96
CA ILE A 84 2.14 -8.14 -2.07
C ILE A 84 0.70 -8.68 -2.17
N LEU A 85 -0.27 -7.82 -2.42
CA LEU A 85 -1.66 -8.15 -2.70
C LEU A 85 -1.84 -8.18 -4.23
N SER A 86 -1.59 -9.31 -4.88
CA SER A 86 -1.67 -9.43 -6.35
C SER A 86 -2.94 -8.77 -6.93
N ALA A 87 -2.92 -8.41 -8.21
CA ALA A 87 -4.11 -7.82 -8.86
C ALA A 87 -5.35 -8.72 -8.71
N ASP A 88 -5.15 -10.04 -8.71
CA ASP A 88 -6.24 -10.99 -8.47
C ASP A 88 -6.73 -10.93 -7.02
N PHE A 89 -5.84 -10.79 -6.05
CA PHE A 89 -6.24 -10.58 -4.66
C PHE A 89 -7.10 -9.31 -4.54
N CYS A 90 -6.68 -8.19 -5.13
CA CYS A 90 -7.42 -6.92 -5.09
C CYS A 90 -8.80 -7.01 -5.77
N ARG A 91 -8.92 -7.80 -6.85
CA ARG A 91 -10.22 -8.05 -7.51
C ARG A 91 -11.14 -8.93 -6.68
N GLU A 92 -10.57 -9.83 -5.90
CA GLU A 92 -11.33 -10.86 -5.17
C GLU A 92 -11.71 -10.42 -3.76
N ILE A 93 -10.92 -9.55 -3.11
CA ILE A 93 -11.17 -9.11 -1.72
C ILE A 93 -12.51 -8.37 -1.56
N VAL A 94 -13.02 -7.75 -2.63
CA VAL A 94 -14.33 -7.10 -2.61
C VAL A 94 -15.49 -8.06 -2.31
N LYS A 95 -15.26 -9.37 -2.46
CA LYS A 95 -16.21 -10.43 -2.12
C LYS A 95 -16.13 -10.87 -0.65
N TYR A 96 -15.22 -10.27 0.11
CA TYR A 96 -14.98 -10.54 1.53
C TYR A 96 -15.14 -9.23 2.31
N PRO A 97 -16.39 -8.79 2.56
CA PRO A 97 -16.69 -7.46 3.10
C PRO A 97 -16.03 -7.19 4.46
N GLU A 98 -15.90 -8.22 5.31
CA GLU A 98 -15.25 -8.10 6.61
C GLU A 98 -13.75 -7.80 6.47
N ALA A 99 -13.05 -8.53 5.59
CA ALA A 99 -11.64 -8.30 5.31
C ALA A 99 -11.40 -6.93 4.64
N LEU A 100 -12.30 -6.51 3.75
CA LEU A 100 -12.26 -5.20 3.11
C LEU A 100 -12.50 -4.06 4.11
N ALA A 101 -13.50 -4.20 4.99
CA ALA A 101 -13.79 -3.23 6.06
C ALA A 101 -12.62 -3.12 7.05
N LEU A 102 -12.00 -4.25 7.39
CA LEU A 102 -10.80 -4.29 8.22
C LEU A 102 -9.66 -3.51 7.56
N PHE A 103 -9.39 -3.75 6.29
CA PHE A 103 -8.36 -3.04 5.53
C PHE A 103 -8.65 -1.53 5.48
N SER A 104 -9.89 -1.12 5.24
CA SER A 104 -10.27 0.29 5.22
C SER A 104 -9.98 0.95 6.58
N ARG A 105 -10.50 0.38 7.65
CA ARG A 105 -10.36 0.93 9.00
C ARG A 105 -8.93 0.92 9.55
N GLU A 106 -8.20 -0.17 9.33
CA GLU A 106 -6.89 -0.37 9.97
C GLU A 106 -5.71 0.13 9.11
N TYR A 107 -5.91 0.34 7.83
CA TYR A 107 -4.85 0.78 6.92
C TYR A 107 -5.20 2.06 6.16
N ARG A 108 -6.30 2.05 5.35
CA ARG A 108 -6.61 3.14 4.44
C ARG A 108 -6.95 4.44 5.18
N GLU A 109 -7.81 4.38 6.19
CA GLU A 109 -8.21 5.57 6.98
C GLU A 109 -7.02 6.18 7.76
N PRO A 110 -6.21 5.39 8.52
CA PRO A 110 -5.01 5.93 9.16
C PRO A 110 -3.98 6.48 8.17
N LEU A 111 -3.84 5.87 6.99
CA LEU A 111 -2.95 6.37 5.93
C LEU A 111 -3.43 7.72 5.40
N HIS A 112 -4.74 7.86 5.14
CA HIS A 112 -5.36 9.13 4.72
C HIS A 112 -5.08 10.24 5.73
N GLU A 113 -5.35 9.99 7.02
CA GLU A 113 -5.10 10.95 8.10
C GLU A 113 -3.61 11.35 8.19
N LYS A 114 -2.72 10.38 8.08
CA LYS A 114 -1.27 10.64 8.09
C LYS A 114 -0.85 11.48 6.89
N CYS A 115 -1.30 11.14 5.69
CA CYS A 115 -1.02 11.93 4.48
C CYS A 115 -1.60 13.35 4.59
N ALA A 116 -2.82 13.51 5.12
CA ALA A 116 -3.43 14.81 5.34
C ALA A 116 -2.61 15.69 6.30
N SER A 117 -2.08 15.10 7.36
CA SER A 117 -1.20 15.80 8.31
C SER A 117 0.09 16.27 7.64
N LEU A 118 0.75 15.37 6.90
CA LEU A 118 2.00 15.67 6.18
C LEU A 118 1.81 16.73 5.09
N PHE A 119 0.68 16.67 4.38
CA PHE A 119 0.34 17.64 3.35
C PHE A 119 0.15 19.03 3.93
N ARG A 120 -0.58 19.15 5.04
CA ARG A 120 -0.73 20.42 5.78
C ARG A 120 0.61 20.94 6.30
N GLU A 121 1.47 20.07 6.82
CA GLU A 121 2.82 20.44 7.23
C GLU A 121 3.64 20.98 6.06
N ALA A 122 3.57 20.34 4.90
CA ALA A 122 4.26 20.79 3.69
C ALA A 122 3.74 22.16 3.18
N GLN A 123 2.43 22.43 3.32
CA GLN A 123 1.86 23.75 3.02
C GLN A 123 2.38 24.83 4.01
N GLN A 124 2.41 24.53 5.31
CA GLN A 124 2.95 25.44 6.33
C GLN A 124 4.44 25.77 6.09
N LYS A 125 5.21 24.78 5.64
CA LYS A 125 6.62 24.93 5.24
C LYS A 125 6.80 25.56 3.86
N LYS A 126 5.71 25.93 3.18
CA LYS A 126 5.71 26.50 1.83
C LYS A 126 6.36 25.59 0.77
N LEU A 127 6.30 24.29 0.96
CA LEU A 127 6.77 23.29 -0.01
C LEU A 127 5.65 22.90 -0.97
N ILE A 128 4.39 22.91 -0.52
CA ILE A 128 3.18 22.73 -1.33
C ILE A 128 2.43 24.05 -1.41
N GLN A 129 1.84 24.34 -2.55
CA GLN A 129 1.06 25.55 -2.80
C GLN A 129 -0.16 25.58 -1.86
N PRO A 130 -0.46 26.73 -1.21
CA PRO A 130 -1.54 26.81 -0.21
C PRO A 130 -2.94 26.54 -0.80
N GLU A 131 -3.13 26.81 -2.10
CA GLU A 131 -4.37 26.54 -2.84
C GLU A 131 -4.55 25.07 -3.23
N SER A 132 -3.52 24.24 -3.08
CA SER A 132 -3.60 22.81 -3.42
C SER A 132 -4.54 22.08 -2.48
N ASN A 133 -5.44 21.28 -3.04
CA ASN A 133 -6.44 20.52 -2.31
C ASN A 133 -5.92 19.10 -2.00
N PHE A 134 -5.89 18.76 -0.71
CA PHE A 134 -5.42 17.44 -0.25
C PHE A 134 -6.33 16.32 -0.75
N GLU A 135 -7.65 16.44 -0.68
CA GLU A 135 -8.57 15.37 -1.06
C GLU A 135 -8.45 15.03 -2.56
N LEU A 136 -8.28 16.03 -3.41
CA LEU A 136 -8.01 15.80 -4.84
C LEU A 136 -6.66 15.12 -5.05
N THR A 137 -5.64 15.48 -4.28
CA THR A 137 -4.32 14.87 -4.34
C THR A 137 -4.38 13.40 -3.92
N PHE A 138 -5.06 13.11 -2.81
CA PHE A 138 -5.20 11.76 -2.30
C PHE A 138 -6.02 10.88 -3.26
N MET A 139 -7.13 11.40 -3.77
CA MET A 139 -7.94 10.74 -4.79
C MET A 139 -7.11 10.42 -6.05
N PHE A 140 -6.25 11.35 -6.49
CA PHE A 140 -5.35 11.10 -7.63
C PHE A 140 -4.41 9.92 -7.34
N PHE A 141 -3.80 9.86 -6.15
CA PHE A 141 -2.90 8.76 -5.78
C PHE A 141 -3.64 7.41 -5.74
N GLU A 142 -4.83 7.37 -5.14
CA GLU A 142 -5.64 6.14 -5.11
C GLU A 142 -6.01 5.66 -6.53
N ASN A 143 -6.45 6.56 -7.40
CA ASN A 143 -6.80 6.20 -8.78
C ASN A 143 -5.56 5.78 -9.60
N THR A 144 -4.42 6.43 -9.39
CA THR A 144 -3.16 6.05 -10.02
C THR A 144 -2.71 4.67 -9.58
N LEU A 145 -2.87 4.34 -8.28
CA LEU A 145 -2.60 3.01 -7.76
C LEU A 145 -3.51 1.96 -8.40
N LEU A 146 -4.82 2.21 -8.43
CA LEU A 146 -5.78 1.30 -9.08
C LEU A 146 -5.43 1.09 -10.56
N TYR A 147 -5.13 2.17 -11.28
CA TYR A 147 -4.68 2.07 -12.67
C TYR A 147 -3.43 1.20 -12.79
N ALA A 148 -2.41 1.43 -11.97
CA ALA A 148 -1.17 0.65 -12.01
C ALA A 148 -1.42 -0.85 -11.74
N LEU A 149 -2.31 -1.18 -10.78
CA LEU A 149 -2.65 -2.57 -10.45
C LEU A 149 -3.33 -3.33 -11.59
N PHE A 150 -4.15 -2.64 -12.38
CA PHE A 150 -4.94 -3.26 -13.44
C PHE A 150 -4.40 -3.00 -14.85
N ALA A 151 -3.36 -2.16 -14.99
CA ALA A 151 -2.72 -1.90 -16.28
C ALA A 151 -2.02 -3.17 -16.80
N PRO A 152 -1.97 -3.36 -18.13
CA PRO A 152 -1.34 -4.52 -18.75
C PRO A 152 0.19 -4.38 -18.81
N TYR A 153 0.78 -3.87 -17.72
CA TYR A 153 2.23 -3.73 -17.59
C TYR A 153 2.77 -4.76 -16.61
N GLU A 154 3.93 -5.33 -16.95
CA GLU A 154 4.71 -6.16 -16.04
C GLU A 154 5.69 -5.31 -15.23
N GLU A 155 6.20 -5.87 -14.13
CA GLU A 155 7.31 -5.24 -13.40
C GLU A 155 8.61 -5.33 -14.22
N PRO A 156 9.52 -4.35 -14.13
CA PRO A 156 9.45 -3.14 -13.29
C PRO A 156 8.70 -1.95 -13.92
N LYS A 157 8.18 -2.08 -15.14
CA LYS A 157 7.51 -0.97 -15.87
C LYS A 157 6.29 -0.43 -15.10
N ARG A 158 5.54 -1.29 -14.42
CA ARG A 158 4.38 -0.91 -13.61
C ARG A 158 4.78 0.00 -12.46
N ALA A 159 5.79 -0.40 -11.67
CA ALA A 159 6.33 0.39 -10.57
C ALA A 159 6.85 1.75 -11.04
N LEU A 160 7.59 1.78 -12.15
CA LEU A 160 8.13 3.00 -12.72
C LEU A 160 7.01 3.96 -13.19
N THR A 161 5.97 3.42 -13.84
CA THR A 161 4.81 4.22 -14.29
C THR A 161 4.09 4.85 -13.10
N TYR A 162 3.84 4.07 -12.04
CA TYR A 162 3.23 4.56 -10.82
C TYR A 162 4.07 5.65 -10.16
N SER A 163 5.36 5.40 -9.95
CA SER A 163 6.28 6.33 -9.31
C SER A 163 6.37 7.66 -10.07
N ASN A 164 6.50 7.60 -11.40
CA ASN A 164 6.54 8.80 -12.23
C ASN A 164 5.23 9.60 -12.17
N ALA A 165 4.08 8.95 -12.16
CA ALA A 165 2.80 9.63 -12.05
C ALA A 165 2.66 10.35 -10.69
N VAL A 166 3.02 9.70 -9.58
CA VAL A 166 3.01 10.30 -8.24
C VAL A 166 3.93 11.52 -8.17
N LEU A 167 5.19 11.36 -8.62
CA LEU A 167 6.17 12.45 -8.60
C LEU A 167 5.77 13.62 -9.51
N THR A 168 5.24 13.35 -10.70
CA THR A 168 4.77 14.38 -11.64
C THR A 168 3.62 15.18 -11.03
N TYR A 169 2.64 14.51 -10.41
CA TYR A 169 1.53 15.20 -9.77
C TYR A 169 2.01 16.04 -8.58
N LEU A 170 2.85 15.47 -7.69
CA LEU A 170 3.43 16.21 -6.57
C LEU A 170 4.21 17.44 -7.04
N ALA A 171 5.02 17.32 -8.08
CA ALA A 171 5.73 18.45 -8.67
C ALA A 171 4.78 19.56 -9.15
N GLY A 172 3.58 19.20 -9.63
CA GLY A 172 2.54 20.14 -10.06
C GLY A 172 1.93 20.94 -8.90
N VAL A 173 1.77 20.33 -7.73
CA VAL A 173 1.21 20.99 -6.53
C VAL A 173 2.28 21.62 -5.63
N CYS A 174 3.56 21.36 -5.86
CA CYS A 174 4.67 21.93 -5.13
C CYS A 174 4.99 23.36 -5.57
N THR A 175 5.49 24.16 -4.64
CA THR A 175 6.16 25.43 -4.91
C THR A 175 7.50 25.21 -5.63
N ALA A 176 8.20 26.28 -6.03
CA ALA A 176 9.53 26.17 -6.60
C ALA A 176 10.53 25.47 -5.65
N GLU A 177 10.42 25.75 -4.33
CA GLU A 177 11.28 25.11 -3.32
C GLU A 177 10.93 23.65 -3.13
N GLY A 178 9.64 23.31 -3.00
CA GLY A 178 9.20 21.92 -2.91
C GLY A 178 9.61 21.07 -4.13
N ARG A 179 9.59 21.66 -5.34
CA ARG A 179 10.09 20.96 -6.54
C ARG A 179 11.59 20.67 -6.48
N LYS A 180 12.41 21.58 -5.92
CA LYS A 180 13.85 21.30 -5.73
C LYS A 180 14.07 20.12 -4.78
N GLU A 181 13.33 20.07 -3.67
CA GLU A 181 13.40 18.94 -2.76
C GLU A 181 13.01 17.64 -3.45
N LEU A 182 11.88 17.61 -4.18
CA LEU A 182 11.46 16.40 -4.92
C LEU A 182 12.49 15.93 -5.95
N HIS A 183 13.14 16.85 -6.69
CA HIS A 183 14.18 16.47 -7.63
C HIS A 183 15.42 15.88 -6.93
N GLY A 184 15.79 16.39 -5.76
CA GLY A 184 16.85 15.82 -4.93
C GLY A 184 16.57 14.37 -4.53
N MET A 185 15.34 14.06 -4.13
CA MET A 185 14.89 12.71 -3.77
C MET A 185 14.95 11.73 -4.95
N ALA A 186 14.51 12.18 -6.14
CA ALA A 186 14.53 11.35 -7.34
C ALA A 186 15.97 11.00 -7.75
N ALA A 187 16.93 11.89 -7.51
CA ALA A 187 18.34 11.69 -7.85
C ALA A 187 19.07 10.78 -6.85
N SER A 188 18.67 10.77 -5.56
CA SER A 188 19.30 9.93 -4.53
C SER A 188 18.95 8.44 -4.62
N GLY A 189 17.87 8.09 -5.32
CA GLY A 189 17.38 6.71 -5.43
C GLY A 189 16.83 6.11 -4.13
N GLU A 190 16.83 6.87 -3.03
CA GLU A 190 16.47 6.39 -1.68
C GLU A 190 14.99 6.04 -1.50
N LEU A 191 14.15 6.49 -2.42
CA LEU A 191 12.69 6.34 -2.35
C LEU A 191 12.12 5.49 -3.49
N GLN A 192 12.93 4.65 -4.15
CA GLN A 192 12.41 3.71 -5.11
C GLN A 192 11.62 2.58 -4.41
N PRO A 193 10.51 2.09 -5.01
CA PRO A 193 9.85 0.92 -4.49
C PRO A 193 10.86 -0.23 -4.44
N ALA A 194 11.00 -0.87 -3.27
CA ALA A 194 11.84 -2.05 -3.14
C ALA A 194 11.41 -3.09 -4.17
N GLY A 195 12.33 -3.50 -5.03
CA GLY A 195 12.12 -4.52 -6.05
C GLY A 195 11.84 -5.90 -5.46
#